data_d8baaa75eada3869a94148706eacf37d
#
_entry.id   d8baaa75eada3869a94148706eacf37d
#
_cell.length_a   1.000
_cell.length_b   1.000
_cell.length_c   1.000
_cell.angle_alpha   90.00
_cell.angle_beta   90.00
_cell.angle_gamma   90.00
#
_symmetry.space_group_name_H-M   'P 1'
#
loop_
_entity.id
_entity.type
_entity.pdbx_description
1 polymer ?
#
loop_
_entity_poly.entity_id
_entity_poly.type
_entity_poly.pdbx_seq_one_letter_code
_entity_poly.pdbx_strand_id
1 'polypeptide(L)'
;MKVVIFCGGMGVRMGEEAQRTPKPMIRIGSQPILWHIMKWYASWGHTEFILCLGHRAEVIKEFFLTYNEALGNDFVLAGRQVELLGSDMDDWRITFVDTGVQASIGDRLLATRRHIGDDDMFLCTYGDGLTDAPLDKMIDRLIDTDKTGIFMSVRPRLSYHVVDADEEGRVRSIDTMDSADVRINGGFFVLRRRIFDELRPGEDIMDEAARLARQGDMIVYRYDGFWAPMDTMKDKQDLDALVERGNGNIPWLRHLSEQALD
;
A
#
# COMPACT_ATOMS: atom_id res chain seq x y z
N MET A 1 1.14 9.50 12.36
CA MET A 1 -0.07 9.77 11.52
C MET A 1 -0.85 8.46 11.34
N LYS A 2 -2.16 8.54 11.19
CA LYS A 2 -3.01 7.39 10.86
C LYS A 2 -2.81 6.95 9.41
N VAL A 3 -2.93 5.66 9.16
CA VAL A 3 -2.74 5.03 7.85
C VAL A 3 -4.04 4.39 7.41
N VAL A 4 -4.63 4.87 6.32
CA VAL A 4 -5.80 4.27 5.68
C VAL A 4 -5.34 3.27 4.63
N ILE A 5 -5.84 2.02 4.70
CA ILE A 5 -5.51 0.97 3.71
C ILE A 5 -6.78 0.48 3.05
N PHE A 6 -6.82 0.53 1.71
CA PHE A 6 -7.98 0.10 0.92
C PHE A 6 -7.93 -1.42 0.69
N CYS A 7 -8.72 -2.18 1.45
CA CYS A 7 -8.75 -3.64 1.46
C CYS A 7 -10.00 -4.26 0.81
N GLY A 8 -10.87 -3.46 0.19
CA GLY A 8 -12.22 -3.89 -0.17
C GLY A 8 -12.41 -4.39 -1.61
N GLY A 9 -11.35 -4.47 -2.43
CA GLY A 9 -11.44 -4.91 -3.84
C GLY A 9 -11.69 -6.40 -4.00
N MET A 10 -12.36 -6.80 -5.10
CA MET A 10 -12.69 -8.21 -5.40
C MET A 10 -11.50 -9.04 -5.91
N GLY A 11 -10.37 -8.44 -6.27
CA GLY A 11 -9.14 -9.15 -6.67
C GLY A 11 -9.26 -10.06 -7.91
N VAL A 12 -10.19 -9.80 -8.82
CA VAL A 12 -10.61 -10.70 -9.93
C VAL A 12 -9.45 -11.24 -10.78
N ARG A 13 -8.34 -10.49 -10.90
CA ARG A 13 -7.17 -10.86 -11.70
C ARG A 13 -6.33 -11.99 -11.10
N MET A 14 -6.54 -12.37 -9.83
CA MET A 14 -5.80 -13.41 -9.12
C MET A 14 -6.43 -14.82 -9.27
N GLY A 15 -7.45 -14.98 -10.11
CA GLY A 15 -8.08 -16.28 -10.42
C GLY A 15 -8.83 -16.90 -9.21
N GLU A 16 -8.76 -18.23 -9.09
CA GLU A 16 -9.51 -18.98 -8.06
C GLU A 16 -9.08 -18.65 -6.63
N GLU A 17 -7.83 -18.27 -6.41
CA GLU A 17 -7.32 -17.92 -5.08
C GLU A 17 -8.03 -16.68 -4.52
N ALA A 18 -8.30 -15.68 -5.37
CA ALA A 18 -9.02 -14.48 -4.97
C ALA A 18 -10.52 -14.71 -4.70
N GLN A 19 -11.10 -15.82 -5.17
CA GLN A 19 -12.49 -16.17 -4.83
C GLN A 19 -12.65 -16.57 -3.36
N ARG A 20 -11.60 -17.15 -2.78
CA ARG A 20 -11.61 -17.66 -1.41
C ARG A 20 -10.95 -16.71 -0.41
N THR A 21 -9.92 -15.99 -0.87
CA THR A 21 -9.09 -15.12 -0.02
C THR A 21 -9.07 -13.72 -0.63
N PRO A 22 -9.45 -12.66 0.11
CA PRO A 22 -9.35 -11.30 -0.41
C PRO A 22 -7.88 -10.96 -0.70
N LYS A 23 -7.62 -10.20 -1.76
CA LYS A 23 -6.27 -9.89 -2.25
C LYS A 23 -5.29 -9.44 -1.15
N PRO A 24 -5.67 -8.56 -0.20
CA PRO A 24 -4.79 -8.16 0.90
C PRO A 24 -4.38 -9.29 1.84
N MET A 25 -5.10 -10.43 1.82
CA MET A 25 -4.82 -11.60 2.66
C MET A 25 -4.06 -12.71 1.94
N ILE A 26 -3.71 -12.51 0.67
CA ILE A 26 -2.84 -13.44 -0.06
C ILE A 26 -1.44 -13.35 0.55
N ARG A 27 -0.88 -14.50 0.87
CA ARG A 27 0.40 -14.59 1.56
C ARG A 27 1.58 -14.38 0.62
N ILE A 28 2.58 -13.66 1.14
CA ILE A 28 3.94 -13.57 0.61
C ILE A 28 4.84 -14.14 1.70
N GLY A 29 5.47 -15.27 1.42
CA GLY A 29 6.10 -16.07 2.47
C GLY A 29 5.09 -16.53 3.51
N SER A 30 5.36 -16.29 4.78
CA SER A 30 4.50 -16.67 5.92
C SER A 30 3.35 -15.72 6.21
N GLN A 31 3.40 -14.47 5.75
CA GLN A 31 2.47 -13.40 6.14
C GLN A 31 1.66 -12.84 4.95
N PRO A 32 0.41 -12.35 5.18
CA PRO A 32 -0.36 -11.68 4.14
C PRO A 32 0.32 -10.39 3.64
N ILE A 33 0.10 -10.01 2.38
CA ILE A 33 0.65 -8.74 1.86
C ILE A 33 0.19 -7.53 2.70
N LEU A 34 -1.01 -7.55 3.24
CA LEU A 34 -1.51 -6.51 4.14
C LEU A 34 -0.62 -6.34 5.37
N TRP A 35 -0.19 -7.46 5.99
CA TRP A 35 0.73 -7.44 7.12
C TRP A 35 2.07 -6.77 6.73
N HIS A 36 2.62 -7.09 5.57
CA HIS A 36 3.87 -6.49 5.08
C HIS A 36 3.72 -4.98 4.86
N ILE A 37 2.58 -4.53 4.31
CA ILE A 37 2.27 -3.10 4.14
C ILE A 37 2.22 -2.40 5.50
N MET A 38 1.50 -2.97 6.46
CA MET A 38 1.36 -2.41 7.81
C MET A 38 2.71 -2.39 8.53
N LYS A 39 3.51 -3.46 8.41
CA LYS A 39 4.86 -3.52 9.00
C LYS A 39 5.79 -2.46 8.41
N TRP A 40 5.70 -2.20 7.09
CA TRP A 40 6.44 -1.11 6.46
C TRP A 40 6.05 0.26 7.04
N TYR A 41 4.76 0.56 7.21
CA TYR A 41 4.35 1.81 7.84
C TYR A 41 4.75 1.90 9.32
N ALA A 42 4.60 0.80 10.05
CA ALA A 42 5.01 0.71 11.46
C ALA A 42 6.50 0.98 11.63
N SER A 43 7.33 0.51 10.70
CA SER A 43 8.76 0.77 10.70
C SER A 43 9.14 2.25 10.54
N TRP A 44 8.22 3.08 10.02
CA TRP A 44 8.31 4.54 9.96
C TRP A 44 7.63 5.22 11.16
N GLY A 45 7.23 4.47 12.20
CA GLY A 45 6.56 4.99 13.39
C GLY A 45 5.06 5.28 13.21
N HIS A 46 4.42 4.67 12.20
CA HIS A 46 2.99 4.84 11.93
C HIS A 46 2.24 3.55 12.23
N THR A 47 1.72 3.41 13.47
CA THR A 47 1.12 2.19 14.02
C THR A 47 -0.40 2.27 14.19
N GLU A 48 -1.03 3.38 13.81
CA GLU A 48 -2.49 3.53 13.82
C GLU A 48 -3.07 3.30 12.41
N PHE A 49 -3.76 2.17 12.23
CA PHE A 49 -4.30 1.74 10.95
C PHE A 49 -5.81 1.84 10.88
N ILE A 50 -6.34 2.22 9.72
CA ILE A 50 -7.76 2.22 9.38
C ILE A 50 -7.93 1.35 8.13
N LEU A 51 -8.47 0.15 8.28
CA LEU A 51 -8.66 -0.79 7.19
C LEU A 51 -10.06 -0.61 6.58
N CYS A 52 -10.12 -0.17 5.33
CA CYS A 52 -11.37 -0.04 4.57
C CYS A 52 -11.75 -1.40 3.99
N LEU A 53 -12.71 -2.06 4.62
CA LEU A 53 -13.12 -3.42 4.28
C LEU A 53 -14.26 -3.43 3.26
N GLY A 54 -14.39 -4.55 2.56
CA GLY A 54 -15.44 -4.81 1.58
C GLY A 54 -15.59 -6.30 1.35
N HIS A 55 -15.19 -6.79 0.17
CA HIS A 55 -15.27 -8.22 -0.15
C HIS A 55 -14.49 -9.06 0.87
N ARG A 56 -15.17 -10.07 1.45
CA ARG A 56 -14.62 -11.02 2.43
C ARG A 56 -13.95 -10.33 3.65
N ALA A 57 -14.58 -9.27 4.15
CA ALA A 57 -14.13 -8.52 5.32
C ALA A 57 -13.88 -9.42 6.55
N GLU A 58 -14.65 -10.49 6.69
CA GLU A 58 -14.53 -11.48 7.77
C GLU A 58 -13.14 -12.13 7.81
N VAL A 59 -12.54 -12.43 6.65
CA VAL A 59 -11.22 -13.09 6.56
C VAL A 59 -10.13 -12.18 7.10
N ILE A 60 -10.21 -10.87 6.81
CA ILE A 60 -9.26 -9.88 7.33
C ILE A 60 -9.41 -9.73 8.85
N LYS A 61 -10.66 -9.61 9.33
CA LYS A 61 -10.93 -9.49 10.78
C LYS A 61 -10.47 -10.73 11.55
N GLU A 62 -10.78 -11.92 11.04
CA GLU A 62 -10.40 -13.19 11.65
C GLU A 62 -8.87 -13.31 11.79
N PHE A 63 -8.12 -12.93 10.75
CA PHE A 63 -6.66 -12.96 10.81
C PHE A 63 -6.13 -12.17 12.01
N PHE A 64 -6.54 -10.92 12.19
CA PHE A 64 -6.04 -10.09 13.29
C PHE A 64 -6.58 -10.52 14.66
N LEU A 65 -7.82 -11.05 14.74
CA LEU A 65 -8.40 -11.54 15.98
C LEU A 65 -7.76 -12.85 16.47
N THR A 66 -7.20 -13.66 15.54
CA THR A 66 -6.60 -14.96 15.84
C THR A 66 -5.08 -14.98 15.66
N TYR A 67 -4.47 -13.83 15.36
CA TYR A 67 -3.02 -13.73 15.15
C TYR A 67 -2.27 -14.21 16.38
N ASN A 68 -1.34 -15.13 16.17
CA ASN A 68 -0.50 -15.66 17.23
C ASN A 68 0.96 -15.28 16.94
N GLU A 69 1.47 -14.32 17.68
CA GLU A 69 2.83 -13.80 17.53
C GLU A 69 3.91 -14.85 17.77
N ALA A 70 3.64 -15.88 18.58
CA ALA A 70 4.59 -16.96 18.81
C ALA A 70 4.85 -17.83 17.56
N LEU A 71 3.99 -17.73 16.52
CA LEU A 71 4.24 -18.43 15.25
C LEU A 71 5.16 -17.64 14.29
N GLY A 72 5.38 -16.37 14.55
CA GLY A 72 6.23 -15.50 13.72
C GLY A 72 7.48 -14.96 14.41
N ASN A 73 7.54 -15.05 15.74
CA ASN A 73 8.61 -14.47 16.55
C ASN A 73 9.31 -15.54 17.40
N ASP A 74 10.53 -15.23 17.80
CA ASP A 74 11.27 -16.04 18.77
C ASP A 74 10.61 -15.94 20.15
N PHE A 75 10.58 -17.05 20.88
CA PHE A 75 10.00 -17.10 22.21
C PHE A 75 10.70 -18.14 23.10
N VAL A 76 10.57 -17.95 24.41
CA VAL A 76 10.94 -18.95 25.43
C VAL A 76 9.69 -19.72 25.85
N LEU A 77 9.74 -21.05 25.82
CA LEU A 77 8.69 -21.90 26.40
C LEU A 77 9.10 -22.39 27.78
N ALA A 78 8.55 -21.77 28.83
CA ALA A 78 8.77 -22.17 30.20
C ALA A 78 7.56 -22.97 30.73
N GLY A 79 7.62 -24.27 30.66
CA GLY A 79 6.47 -25.14 30.98
C GLY A 79 5.36 -25.01 29.96
N ARG A 80 4.30 -24.23 30.28
CA ARG A 80 3.18 -23.91 29.38
C ARG A 80 3.07 -22.41 29.08
N GLN A 81 3.96 -21.61 29.64
CA GLN A 81 3.97 -20.16 29.41
C GLN A 81 4.90 -19.82 28.24
N VAL A 82 4.39 -19.00 27.34
CA VAL A 82 5.13 -18.43 26.21
C VAL A 82 5.57 -17.03 26.60
N GLU A 83 6.86 -16.76 26.52
CA GLU A 83 7.48 -15.46 26.68
C GLU A 83 8.08 -15.06 25.34
N LEU A 84 7.45 -14.09 24.66
CA LEU A 84 7.91 -13.57 23.40
C LEU A 84 9.21 -12.78 23.59
N LEU A 85 10.20 -13.00 22.73
CA LEU A 85 11.45 -12.21 22.70
C LEU A 85 11.35 -10.97 21.83
N GLY A 86 10.27 -10.82 21.07
CA GLY A 86 9.92 -9.68 20.25
C GLY A 86 8.44 -9.68 19.92
N SER A 87 7.93 -8.56 19.48
CA SER A 87 6.55 -8.43 19.01
C SER A 87 6.50 -7.76 17.66
N ASP A 88 5.53 -8.16 16.85
CA ASP A 88 5.27 -7.58 15.54
C ASP A 88 4.19 -6.50 15.57
N MET A 89 3.22 -6.61 16.48
CA MET A 89 1.99 -5.85 16.42
C MET A 89 1.53 -5.26 17.77
N ASP A 90 2.30 -5.37 18.85
CA ASP A 90 1.88 -4.95 20.21
C ASP A 90 1.46 -3.47 20.28
N ASP A 91 2.06 -2.62 19.45
CA ASP A 91 1.77 -1.19 19.39
C ASP A 91 0.76 -0.83 18.28
N TRP A 92 0.24 -1.82 17.52
CA TRP A 92 -0.68 -1.54 16.43
C TRP A 92 -2.11 -1.29 16.94
N ARG A 93 -2.66 -0.18 16.54
CA ARG A 93 -4.06 0.15 16.74
C ARG A 93 -4.80 0.06 15.42
N ILE A 94 -5.70 -0.92 15.29
CA ILE A 94 -6.37 -1.21 14.03
C ILE A 94 -7.86 -0.89 14.14
N THR A 95 -8.35 -0.03 13.27
CA THR A 95 -9.77 0.28 13.11
C THR A 95 -10.28 -0.42 11.84
N PHE A 96 -11.26 -1.30 11.99
CA PHE A 96 -11.91 -2.00 10.88
C PHE A 96 -13.17 -1.24 10.48
N VAL A 97 -13.21 -0.71 9.25
CA VAL A 97 -14.35 0.05 8.72
C VAL A 97 -14.97 -0.72 7.57
N ASP A 98 -16.21 -1.18 7.74
CA ASP A 98 -16.95 -1.76 6.64
C ASP A 98 -17.44 -0.65 5.71
N THR A 99 -16.85 -0.59 4.52
CA THR A 99 -17.13 0.45 3.53
C THR A 99 -18.03 -0.05 2.40
N GLY A 100 -18.41 -1.34 2.44
CA GLY A 100 -19.23 -1.98 1.41
C GLY A 100 -18.42 -2.52 0.23
N VAL A 101 -18.95 -3.58 -0.40
CA VAL A 101 -18.27 -4.30 -1.49
C VAL A 101 -18.14 -3.44 -2.76
N GLN A 102 -19.16 -2.63 -3.05
CA GLN A 102 -19.27 -1.84 -4.28
C GLN A 102 -18.74 -0.41 -4.16
N ALA A 103 -18.26 -0.01 -2.97
CA ALA A 103 -17.77 1.33 -2.76
C ALA A 103 -16.53 1.63 -3.64
N SER A 104 -16.50 2.81 -4.26
CA SER A 104 -15.31 3.35 -4.93
C SER A 104 -14.18 3.59 -3.92
N ILE A 105 -12.97 3.81 -4.39
CA ILE A 105 -11.85 4.16 -3.49
C ILE A 105 -12.12 5.50 -2.79
N GLY A 106 -12.70 6.47 -3.48
CA GLY A 106 -13.11 7.74 -2.88
C GLY A 106 -14.18 7.58 -1.80
N ASP A 107 -15.21 6.74 -2.04
CA ASP A 107 -16.22 6.44 -1.01
C ASP A 107 -15.62 5.75 0.21
N ARG A 108 -14.67 4.83 0.01
CA ARG A 108 -13.94 4.19 1.12
C ARG A 108 -13.18 5.22 1.94
N LEU A 109 -12.51 6.15 1.27
CA LEU A 109 -11.80 7.23 1.93
C LEU A 109 -12.77 8.14 2.70
N LEU A 110 -13.89 8.54 2.09
CA LEU A 110 -14.93 9.36 2.75
C LEU A 110 -15.45 8.69 4.03
N ALA A 111 -15.66 7.37 4.03
CA ALA A 111 -16.11 6.62 5.20
C ALA A 111 -15.11 6.68 6.38
N THR A 112 -13.84 6.95 6.11
CA THR A 112 -12.81 7.06 7.15
C THR A 112 -12.73 8.43 7.83
N ARG A 113 -13.36 9.47 7.29
CA ARG A 113 -13.26 10.86 7.77
C ARG A 113 -13.41 10.99 9.29
N ARG A 114 -14.42 10.31 9.87
CA ARG A 114 -14.67 10.32 11.32
C ARG A 114 -13.57 9.65 12.14
N HIS A 115 -12.82 8.72 11.54
CA HIS A 115 -11.75 7.98 12.21
C HIS A 115 -10.40 8.69 12.11
N ILE A 116 -10.20 9.52 11.08
CA ILE A 116 -9.06 10.45 10.99
C ILE A 116 -9.16 11.48 12.12
N GLY A 117 -10.38 11.92 12.43
CA GLY A 117 -10.58 12.91 13.49
C GLY A 117 -10.03 14.28 13.09
N ASP A 118 -9.28 14.92 14.00
CA ASP A 118 -8.74 16.27 13.81
C ASP A 118 -7.30 16.29 13.30
N ASP A 119 -6.71 15.15 12.94
CA ASP A 119 -5.38 15.09 12.36
C ASP A 119 -5.33 15.91 11.06
N ASP A 120 -4.38 16.82 10.93
CA ASP A 120 -4.21 17.67 9.75
C ASP A 120 -3.81 16.88 8.51
N MET A 121 -3.00 15.84 8.72
CA MET A 121 -2.51 14.95 7.66
C MET A 121 -2.68 13.48 8.04
N PHE A 122 -2.83 12.64 7.04
CA PHE A 122 -2.87 11.20 7.17
C PHE A 122 -2.24 10.52 5.94
N LEU A 123 -1.96 9.23 6.10
CA LEU A 123 -1.39 8.40 5.05
C LEU A 123 -2.48 7.50 4.46
N CYS A 124 -2.41 7.18 3.18
CA CYS A 124 -3.25 6.13 2.64
C CYS A 124 -2.58 5.36 1.50
N THR A 125 -2.99 4.11 1.29
CA THR A 125 -2.47 3.25 0.23
C THR A 125 -3.45 2.16 -0.17
N TYR A 126 -3.18 1.54 -1.31
CA TYR A 126 -3.85 0.31 -1.73
C TYR A 126 -3.32 -0.89 -0.91
N GLY A 127 -4.16 -1.92 -0.75
CA GLY A 127 -3.85 -3.10 0.06
C GLY A 127 -3.07 -4.20 -0.68
N ASP A 128 -2.32 -3.84 -1.73
CA ASP A 128 -1.71 -4.81 -2.66
C ASP A 128 -0.36 -4.39 -3.24
N GLY A 129 0.25 -3.31 -2.76
CA GLY A 129 1.54 -2.82 -3.23
C GLY A 129 2.58 -2.71 -2.14
N LEU A 130 3.84 -3.03 -2.46
CA LEU A 130 5.00 -2.92 -1.57
C LEU A 130 6.05 -1.97 -2.15
N THR A 131 6.78 -1.26 -1.28
CA THR A 131 7.83 -0.32 -1.67
C THR A 131 8.90 -0.20 -0.58
N ASP A 132 10.10 0.23 -0.97
CA ASP A 132 11.17 0.68 -0.08
C ASP A 132 11.34 2.22 -0.11
N ALA A 133 10.32 2.95 -0.58
CA ALA A 133 10.38 4.40 -0.68
C ALA A 133 10.59 5.08 0.68
N PRO A 134 11.38 6.15 0.76
CA PRO A 134 11.58 6.91 1.99
C PRO A 134 10.32 7.74 2.29
N LEU A 135 9.47 7.23 3.20
CA LEU A 135 8.19 7.84 3.55
C LEU A 135 8.36 9.23 4.18
N ASP A 136 9.38 9.40 5.02
CA ASP A 136 9.75 10.67 5.63
C ASP A 136 9.93 11.79 4.59
N LYS A 137 10.66 11.51 3.51
CA LYS A 137 10.89 12.48 2.42
C LYS A 137 9.60 12.83 1.67
N MET A 138 8.65 11.91 1.59
CA MET A 138 7.34 12.21 1.00
C MET A 138 6.54 13.15 1.90
N ILE A 139 6.57 12.88 3.20
CA ILE A 139 5.90 13.69 4.23
C ILE A 139 6.49 15.10 4.25
N ASP A 140 7.81 15.20 4.37
CA ASP A 140 8.52 16.49 4.40
C ASP A 140 8.23 17.31 3.16
N ARG A 141 8.23 16.68 1.98
CA ARG A 141 7.92 17.37 0.73
C ARG A 141 6.48 17.90 0.69
N LEU A 142 5.51 17.22 1.31
CA LEU A 142 4.16 17.78 1.42
C LEU A 142 4.11 18.92 2.45
N ILE A 143 4.84 18.81 3.56
CA ILE A 143 4.92 19.84 4.59
C ILE A 143 5.49 21.14 4.01
N ASP A 144 6.55 21.04 3.20
CA ASP A 144 7.21 22.19 2.55
C ASP A 144 6.33 22.90 1.52
N THR A 145 5.17 22.34 1.20
CA THR A 145 4.22 22.88 0.24
C THR A 145 2.87 23.08 0.89
N ASP A 146 2.10 24.07 0.42
CA ASP A 146 0.69 24.19 0.82
C ASP A 146 -0.22 23.41 -0.14
N LYS A 147 0.13 22.17 -0.46
CA LYS A 147 -0.65 21.30 -1.34
C LYS A 147 -1.53 20.36 -0.55
N THR A 148 -2.64 19.94 -1.16
CA THR A 148 -3.62 19.03 -0.54
C THR A 148 -3.06 17.60 -0.45
N GLY A 149 -2.21 17.18 -1.39
CA GLY A 149 -1.66 15.85 -1.31
C GLY A 149 -0.44 15.60 -2.20
N ILE A 150 0.23 14.53 -1.86
CA ILE A 150 1.32 13.93 -2.63
C ILE A 150 1.08 12.42 -2.75
N PHE A 151 1.42 11.84 -3.88
CA PHE A 151 1.45 10.40 -4.06
C PHE A 151 2.69 9.95 -4.81
N MET A 152 3.02 8.66 -4.68
CA MET A 152 4.19 8.09 -5.34
C MET A 152 3.91 7.84 -6.82
N SER A 153 4.84 8.28 -7.66
CA SER A 153 4.82 8.09 -9.12
C SER A 153 6.00 7.21 -9.51
N VAL A 154 5.73 6.06 -10.09
CA VAL A 154 6.71 5.00 -10.39
C VAL A 154 6.77 4.67 -11.87
N ARG A 155 7.86 4.04 -12.31
CA ARG A 155 7.94 3.46 -13.66
C ARG A 155 7.21 2.12 -13.67
N PRO A 156 6.32 1.85 -14.64
CA PRO A 156 5.65 0.57 -14.75
C PRO A 156 6.66 -0.54 -15.13
N ARG A 157 6.67 -1.64 -14.38
CA ARG A 157 7.49 -2.83 -14.71
C ARG A 157 6.70 -3.74 -15.64
N LEU A 158 6.54 -3.34 -16.88
CA LEU A 158 5.79 -4.09 -17.90
C LEU A 158 6.74 -4.49 -19.03
N SER A 159 6.62 -5.73 -19.49
CA SER A 159 7.37 -6.27 -20.65
C SER A 159 6.83 -5.78 -22.00
N TYR A 160 6.00 -4.74 -22.02
CA TYR A 160 5.48 -4.16 -23.25
C TYR A 160 6.48 -3.18 -23.86
N HIS A 161 6.35 -2.98 -25.17
CA HIS A 161 7.06 -1.96 -25.92
C HIS A 161 6.11 -0.82 -26.27
N VAL A 162 6.59 0.41 -26.14
CA VAL A 162 5.89 1.59 -26.63
C VAL A 162 6.26 1.76 -28.10
N VAL A 163 5.27 1.90 -28.96
CA VAL A 163 5.45 2.11 -30.39
C VAL A 163 5.00 3.54 -30.71
N ASP A 164 5.92 4.37 -31.20
CA ASP A 164 5.58 5.66 -31.81
C ASP A 164 5.45 5.48 -33.32
N ALA A 165 4.31 5.88 -33.90
CA ALA A 165 4.04 5.81 -35.32
C ALA A 165 3.31 7.09 -35.80
N ASP A 166 3.45 7.42 -37.07
CA ASP A 166 2.71 8.53 -37.67
C ASP A 166 1.25 8.10 -38.08
N GLU A 167 0.48 9.06 -38.56
CA GLU A 167 -0.91 8.83 -38.96
C GLU A 167 -1.05 7.84 -40.11
N GLU A 168 0.00 7.67 -40.91
CA GLU A 168 0.07 6.68 -42.00
C GLU A 168 0.53 5.29 -41.52
N GLY A 169 0.79 5.12 -40.22
CA GLY A 169 1.20 3.84 -39.63
C GLY A 169 2.69 3.53 -39.74
N ARG A 170 3.54 4.50 -40.17
CA ARG A 170 4.98 4.28 -40.23
C ARG A 170 5.57 4.41 -38.81
N VAL A 171 6.25 3.36 -38.38
CA VAL A 171 6.87 3.31 -37.03
C VAL A 171 8.09 4.24 -37.00
N ARG A 172 8.13 5.13 -36.00
CA ARG A 172 9.25 6.05 -35.72
C ARG A 172 10.20 5.48 -34.70
N SER A 173 9.65 4.86 -33.61
CA SER A 173 10.44 4.18 -32.60
C SER A 173 9.68 3.00 -32.00
N ILE A 174 10.44 2.05 -31.44
CA ILE A 174 9.95 0.97 -30.58
C ILE A 174 10.88 0.96 -29.36
N ASP A 175 10.32 1.36 -28.23
CA ASP A 175 11.06 1.53 -26.99
C ASP A 175 10.52 0.59 -25.91
N THR A 176 11.34 0.20 -24.94
CA THR A 176 10.84 -0.49 -23.75
C THR A 176 10.06 0.47 -22.87
N MET A 177 9.12 -0.02 -22.06
CA MET A 177 8.40 0.83 -21.09
C MET A 177 9.35 1.54 -20.12
N ASP A 178 10.50 0.94 -19.81
CA ASP A 178 11.50 1.52 -18.90
C ASP A 178 12.21 2.74 -19.53
N SER A 179 12.38 2.76 -20.87
CA SER A 179 13.00 3.88 -21.58
C SER A 179 12.02 4.99 -21.92
N ALA A 180 10.72 4.68 -21.98
CA ALA A 180 9.68 5.67 -22.14
C ALA A 180 9.51 6.46 -20.81
N ASP A 181 9.39 7.80 -20.91
CA ASP A 181 9.14 8.63 -19.70
C ASP A 181 7.67 8.53 -19.25
N VAL A 182 7.17 7.29 -19.17
CA VAL A 182 5.84 6.96 -18.68
C VAL A 182 5.93 6.63 -17.21
N ARG A 183 5.10 7.29 -16.41
CA ARG A 183 4.95 7.00 -14.99
C ARG A 183 3.49 6.71 -14.66
N ILE A 184 3.30 5.85 -13.67
CA ILE A 184 1.97 5.48 -13.19
C ILE A 184 1.82 5.82 -11.71
N ASN A 185 0.57 5.83 -11.24
CA ASN A 185 0.26 5.92 -9.83
C ASN A 185 0.75 4.67 -9.10
N GLY A 186 1.68 4.86 -8.17
CA GLY A 186 2.25 3.80 -7.31
C GLY A 186 1.54 3.65 -5.98
N GLY A 187 0.48 4.43 -5.72
CA GLY A 187 -0.14 4.48 -4.40
C GLY A 187 0.67 5.32 -3.40
N PHE A 188 0.63 4.93 -2.14
CA PHE A 188 1.36 5.57 -1.04
C PHE A 188 1.16 7.09 -1.03
N PHE A 189 -0.02 7.50 -0.59
CA PHE A 189 -0.42 8.90 -0.52
C PHE A 189 -0.09 9.49 0.84
N VAL A 190 0.30 10.75 0.87
CA VAL A 190 0.24 11.62 2.05
C VAL A 190 -0.76 12.71 1.73
N LEU A 191 -1.82 12.84 2.51
CA LEU A 191 -2.94 13.73 2.23
C LEU A 191 -3.21 14.65 3.42
N ARG A 192 -3.54 15.91 3.13
CA ARG A 192 -4.13 16.80 4.13
C ARG A 192 -5.62 16.51 4.29
N ARG A 193 -6.12 16.68 5.50
CA ARG A 193 -7.53 16.47 5.85
C ARG A 193 -8.51 17.22 4.94
N ARG A 194 -8.12 18.36 4.41
CA ARG A 194 -8.96 19.15 3.49
C ARG A 194 -9.35 18.40 2.21
N ILE A 195 -8.70 17.28 1.87
CA ILE A 195 -9.12 16.40 0.76
C ILE A 195 -10.58 15.95 0.90
N PHE A 196 -11.06 15.77 2.14
CA PHE A 196 -12.44 15.35 2.40
C PHE A 196 -13.50 16.41 2.02
N ASP A 197 -13.12 17.65 1.83
CA ASP A 197 -14.03 18.72 1.44
C ASP A 197 -14.19 18.78 -0.09
N GLU A 198 -13.28 18.16 -0.82
CA GLU A 198 -13.23 18.08 -2.27
C GLU A 198 -13.78 16.76 -2.83
N LEU A 199 -13.67 15.65 -2.07
CA LEU A 199 -14.12 14.32 -2.49
C LEU A 199 -15.61 14.27 -2.75
N ARG A 200 -16.00 13.69 -3.88
CA ARG A 200 -17.40 13.51 -4.27
C ARG A 200 -17.82 12.06 -4.14
N PRO A 201 -19.02 11.78 -3.63
CA PRO A 201 -19.53 10.41 -3.53
C PRO A 201 -19.56 9.73 -4.90
N GLY A 202 -19.16 8.45 -4.92
CA GLY A 202 -19.15 7.61 -6.11
C GLY A 202 -17.92 7.74 -7.01
N GLU A 203 -17.05 8.74 -6.80
CA GLU A 203 -15.83 8.94 -7.58
C GLU A 203 -14.64 8.14 -7.01
N ASP A 204 -13.64 7.90 -7.85
CA ASP A 204 -12.37 7.34 -7.42
C ASP A 204 -11.46 8.44 -6.84
N ILE A 205 -10.53 8.07 -5.94
CA ILE A 205 -9.54 9.01 -5.40
C ILE A 205 -8.69 9.65 -6.51
N MET A 206 -8.48 8.94 -7.63
CA MET A 206 -7.71 9.46 -8.75
C MET A 206 -8.48 10.49 -9.58
N ASP A 207 -9.83 10.45 -9.58
CA ASP A 207 -10.65 11.49 -10.19
C ASP A 207 -10.45 12.82 -9.44
N GLU A 208 -10.44 12.75 -8.09
CA GLU A 208 -10.13 13.90 -7.25
C GLU A 208 -8.69 14.37 -7.44
N ALA A 209 -7.73 13.48 -7.40
CA ALA A 209 -6.32 13.82 -7.63
C ALA A 209 -6.12 14.53 -8.98
N ALA A 210 -6.84 14.11 -10.02
CA ALA A 210 -6.81 14.76 -11.33
C ALA A 210 -7.42 16.17 -11.32
N ARG A 211 -8.47 16.42 -10.50
CA ARG A 211 -9.05 17.77 -10.33
C ARG A 211 -8.06 18.68 -9.60
N LEU A 212 -7.51 18.22 -8.48
CA LEU A 212 -6.51 18.97 -7.71
C LEU A 212 -5.23 19.23 -8.52
N ALA A 213 -4.81 18.26 -9.35
CA ALA A 213 -3.65 18.45 -10.22
C ALA A 213 -3.84 19.58 -11.24
N ARG A 214 -5.06 19.71 -11.82
CA ARG A 214 -5.39 20.83 -12.72
C ARG A 214 -5.36 22.19 -12.01
N GLN A 215 -5.59 22.20 -10.71
CA GLN A 215 -5.51 23.40 -9.86
C GLN A 215 -4.09 23.63 -9.32
N GLY A 216 -3.15 22.74 -9.62
CA GLY A 216 -1.78 22.77 -9.09
C GLY A 216 -1.71 22.42 -7.59
N ASP A 217 -2.72 21.73 -7.06
CA ASP A 217 -2.86 21.41 -5.63
C ASP A 217 -2.60 19.94 -5.29
N MET A 218 -2.09 19.17 -6.25
CA MET A 218 -1.59 17.81 -6.07
C MET A 218 -0.19 17.71 -6.65
N ILE A 219 0.72 17.06 -5.94
CA ILE A 219 2.09 16.84 -6.38
C ILE A 219 2.44 15.35 -6.39
N VAL A 220 3.55 14.97 -6.99
CA VAL A 220 4.05 13.61 -7.01
C VAL A 220 5.43 13.50 -6.41
N TYR A 221 5.69 12.35 -5.75
CA TYR A 221 7.02 11.90 -5.41
C TYR A 221 7.49 10.92 -6.48
N ARG A 222 8.42 11.34 -7.34
CA ARG A 222 9.01 10.45 -8.35
C ARG A 222 9.95 9.46 -7.68
N TYR A 223 9.65 8.18 -7.82
CA TYR A 223 10.43 7.12 -7.21
C TYR A 223 10.87 6.09 -8.24
N ASP A 224 12.16 5.76 -8.24
CA ASP A 224 12.79 4.81 -9.17
C ASP A 224 13.39 3.58 -8.44
N GLY A 225 13.17 3.45 -7.12
CA GLY A 225 13.58 2.30 -6.32
C GLY A 225 12.60 1.11 -6.41
N PHE A 226 12.56 0.31 -5.34
CA PHE A 226 11.68 -0.85 -5.32
C PHE A 226 10.21 -0.44 -5.15
N TRP A 227 9.40 -0.87 -6.08
CA TRP A 227 7.94 -0.84 -5.99
C TRP A 227 7.39 -2.06 -6.74
N ALA A 228 6.46 -2.79 -6.11
CA ALA A 228 5.85 -3.98 -6.71
C ALA A 228 4.39 -4.10 -6.27
N PRO A 229 3.43 -4.05 -7.21
CA PRO A 229 2.07 -4.45 -6.96
C PRO A 229 1.97 -5.97 -7.04
N MET A 230 1.00 -6.57 -6.34
CA MET A 230 0.66 -7.98 -6.45
C MET A 230 -0.65 -8.13 -7.22
N ASP A 231 -0.66 -7.91 -8.54
CA ASP A 231 -1.86 -7.95 -9.37
C ASP A 231 -2.15 -9.33 -9.95
N THR A 232 -1.10 -10.13 -10.15
CA THR A 232 -1.16 -11.45 -10.80
C THR A 232 -0.45 -12.52 -9.94
N MET A 233 -0.69 -13.80 -10.28
CA MET A 233 0.05 -14.91 -9.66
C MET A 233 1.56 -14.85 -9.93
N LYS A 234 1.96 -14.26 -11.06
CA LYS A 234 3.38 -14.04 -11.36
C LYS A 234 3.97 -13.02 -10.39
N ASP A 235 3.27 -11.92 -10.13
CA ASP A 235 3.75 -10.90 -9.17
C ASP A 235 3.92 -11.52 -7.77
N LYS A 236 2.97 -12.38 -7.35
CA LYS A 236 3.08 -13.14 -6.11
C LYS A 236 4.34 -14.00 -6.07
N GLN A 237 4.59 -14.78 -7.11
CA GLN A 237 5.77 -15.64 -7.20
C GLN A 237 7.07 -14.84 -7.16
N ASP A 238 7.12 -13.70 -7.83
CA ASP A 238 8.28 -12.80 -7.83
C ASP A 238 8.52 -12.22 -6.42
N LEU A 239 7.45 -11.87 -5.68
CA LEU A 239 7.54 -11.40 -4.29
C LEU A 239 7.94 -12.51 -3.32
N ASP A 240 7.40 -13.74 -3.46
CA ASP A 240 7.81 -14.91 -2.68
C ASP A 240 9.31 -15.17 -2.86
N ALA A 241 9.80 -15.14 -4.11
CA ALA A 241 11.22 -15.35 -4.40
C ALA A 241 12.12 -14.27 -3.76
N LEU A 242 11.64 -13.03 -3.57
CA LEU A 242 12.38 -12.00 -2.85
C LEU A 242 12.48 -12.31 -1.35
N VAL A 243 11.41 -12.84 -0.74
CA VAL A 243 11.42 -13.25 0.66
C VAL A 243 12.36 -14.44 0.88
N GLU A 244 12.28 -15.46 0.02
CA GLU A 244 13.11 -16.66 0.11
C GLU A 244 14.61 -16.36 -0.05
N ARG A 245 14.97 -15.50 -1.01
CA ARG A 245 16.37 -15.13 -1.27
C ARG A 245 16.93 -14.15 -0.25
N GLY A 246 16.06 -13.35 0.36
CA GLY A 246 16.46 -12.24 1.20
C GLY A 246 16.99 -12.64 2.58
N ASN A 247 16.80 -13.91 3.05
CA ASN A 247 17.18 -14.35 4.40
C ASN A 247 16.87 -13.29 5.49
N GLY A 248 15.67 -12.70 5.44
CA GLY A 248 15.25 -11.59 6.32
C GLY A 248 15.56 -10.17 5.78
N ASN A 249 16.42 -10.03 4.78
CA ASN A 249 16.69 -8.71 4.15
C ASN A 249 15.79 -8.51 2.91
N ILE A 250 14.50 -8.28 3.14
CA ILE A 250 13.52 -8.02 2.11
C ILE A 250 13.44 -6.51 1.79
N PRO A 251 13.28 -6.10 0.50
CA PRO A 251 13.42 -4.71 0.08
C PRO A 251 12.59 -3.73 0.92
N TRP A 252 11.31 -4.03 1.15
CA TRP A 252 10.39 -3.14 1.85
C TRP A 252 10.55 -3.10 3.37
N LEU A 253 11.49 -3.87 3.96
CA LEU A 253 11.82 -3.81 5.39
C LEU A 253 13.30 -3.49 5.66
N ARG A 254 14.08 -3.12 4.63
CA ARG A 254 15.52 -2.84 4.77
C ARG A 254 15.82 -1.78 5.82
N HIS A 255 15.01 -0.77 5.88
CA HIS A 255 15.27 0.33 6.79
C HIS A 255 15.17 -0.09 8.27
N LEU A 256 14.46 -1.18 8.60
CA LEU A 256 14.51 -1.78 9.94
C LEU A 256 15.88 -2.37 10.27
N SER A 257 16.55 -2.95 9.26
CA SER A 257 17.88 -3.53 9.44
C SER A 257 18.95 -2.45 9.63
N GLU A 258 18.76 -1.30 9.01
CA GLU A 258 19.66 -0.14 9.12
C GLU A 258 19.52 0.55 10.48
N GLN A 259 18.28 0.68 11.00
CA GLN A 259 18.01 1.24 12.34
C GLN A 259 18.47 0.35 13.51
N ALA A 260 18.60 -0.97 13.29
CA ALA A 260 19.07 -1.89 14.32
C ALA A 260 20.61 -1.94 14.46
N LEU A 261 21.34 -1.23 13.58
CA LEU A 261 22.80 -1.14 13.57
C LEU A 261 23.33 0.18 14.12
N ASP A 262 22.45 1.17 14.37
CA ASP A 262 22.75 2.45 15.03
C ASP A 262 22.34 2.41 16.53
#